data_874430ef1d2f4a5317a3ea08b4706b11
#
_entry.id   874430ef1d2f4a5317a3ea08b4706b11
#
_cell.length_a   1.000
_cell.length_b   1.000
_cell.length_c   1.000
_cell.angle_alpha   90.00
_cell.angle_beta   90.00
_cell.angle_gamma   90.00
#
_symmetry.space_group_name_H-M   'P 1'
#
loop_
_entity.id
_entity.type
_entity.pdbx_description
1 polymer ?
#
loop_
_entity_poly.entity_id
_entity_poly.type
_entity_poly.pdbx_seq_one_letter_code
_entity_poly.pdbx_strand_id
1 'polypeptide(L)'
;FLDADIYDHVDALLARFPGLCFEIYHDDRRIHVLHPNDYTRNHEHLTRAKTEEVKDFREVDLPIIKLLFEEEKPLLEQVRDFIVSRDWGKRYELIFSSDHLLELTRRGATKGGMILKLAKLLGVARKDIYCIGDHNNDIPMLEVSEIGFAPENAIPEVKEWGAHIVCHFKDGALADVVEILDKRY
;
A
#
# COMPACT_ATOMS: atom_id res chain seq x y z
N PHE A 1 8.48 4.05 10.24
CA PHE A 1 9.53 3.08 9.92
C PHE A 1 9.19 1.74 10.54
N LEU A 2 9.71 0.66 9.97
CA LEU A 2 9.69 -0.66 10.56
C LEU A 2 10.69 -0.72 11.72
N ASP A 3 10.37 -1.49 12.76
CA ASP A 3 11.24 -1.64 13.94
C ASP A 3 12.41 -2.62 13.65
N ALA A 4 13.49 -2.58 14.41
CA ALA A 4 14.71 -3.34 14.15
C ALA A 4 14.51 -4.88 14.16
N ASP A 5 13.48 -5.39 14.81
CA ASP A 5 13.13 -6.81 14.79
C ASP A 5 12.51 -7.30 13.47
N ILE A 6 12.36 -6.40 12.47
CA ILE A 6 12.00 -6.79 11.10
C ILE A 6 12.98 -7.80 10.52
N TYR A 7 14.26 -7.77 10.92
CA TYR A 7 15.24 -8.75 10.48
C TYR A 7 14.87 -10.19 10.89
N ASP A 8 14.44 -10.38 12.12
CA ASP A 8 14.04 -11.71 12.60
C ASP A 8 12.71 -12.17 11.98
N HIS A 9 11.82 -11.23 11.67
CA HIS A 9 10.56 -11.52 10.98
C HIS A 9 10.80 -11.93 9.53
N VAL A 10 11.73 -11.27 8.84
CA VAL A 10 12.13 -11.63 7.46
C VAL A 10 12.84 -12.96 7.44
N ASP A 11 13.72 -13.26 8.41
CA ASP A 11 14.34 -14.59 8.53
C ASP A 11 13.28 -15.69 8.65
N ALA A 12 12.23 -15.46 9.46
CA ALA A 12 11.13 -16.40 9.60
C ALA A 12 10.30 -16.54 8.29
N LEU A 13 10.15 -15.46 7.52
CA LEU A 13 9.51 -15.49 6.20
C LEU A 13 10.35 -16.30 5.21
N LEU A 14 11.65 -16.04 5.10
CA LEU A 14 12.55 -16.70 4.16
C LEU A 14 12.74 -18.19 4.50
N ALA A 15 12.71 -18.55 5.79
CA ALA A 15 12.71 -19.94 6.20
C ALA A 15 11.44 -20.70 5.73
N ARG A 16 10.30 -20.02 5.65
CA ARG A 16 9.03 -20.60 5.19
C ARG A 16 8.85 -20.52 3.67
N PHE A 17 9.35 -19.47 3.05
CA PHE A 17 9.25 -19.15 1.63
C PHE A 17 10.64 -18.86 1.04
N PRO A 18 11.48 -19.88 0.84
CA PRO A 18 12.81 -19.70 0.26
C PRO A 18 12.70 -19.07 -1.14
N GLY A 19 13.50 -18.03 -1.40
CA GLY A 19 13.49 -17.32 -2.68
C GLY A 19 12.37 -16.31 -2.87
N LEU A 20 11.58 -16.00 -1.82
CA LEU A 20 10.57 -14.95 -1.86
C LEU A 20 11.18 -13.63 -2.32
N CYS A 21 10.63 -13.06 -3.39
CA CYS A 21 11.04 -11.77 -3.93
C CYS A 21 10.39 -10.62 -3.18
N PHE A 22 11.17 -9.61 -2.83
CA PHE A 22 10.62 -8.35 -2.33
C PHE A 22 11.59 -7.19 -2.47
N GLU A 23 11.02 -6.01 -2.72
CA GLU A 23 11.71 -4.74 -2.64
C GLU A 23 11.67 -4.18 -1.22
N ILE A 24 12.73 -3.44 -0.85
CA ILE A 24 12.95 -2.84 0.47
C ILE A 24 13.13 -1.34 0.28
N TYR A 25 12.20 -0.57 0.82
CA TYR A 25 12.15 0.88 0.63
C TYR A 25 12.71 1.64 1.82
N HIS A 26 13.60 2.62 1.54
CA HIS A 26 14.19 3.53 2.50
C HIS A 26 13.61 4.95 2.39
N ASP A 27 13.84 5.77 3.40
CA ASP A 27 13.38 7.17 3.44
C ASP A 27 14.24 8.11 2.55
N ASP A 28 15.45 7.70 2.21
CA ASP A 28 16.37 8.41 1.32
C ASP A 28 16.21 8.06 -0.16
N ARG A 29 15.12 7.35 -0.52
CA ARG A 29 14.78 6.88 -1.87
C ARG A 29 15.61 5.71 -2.39
N ARG A 30 16.51 5.13 -1.61
CA ARG A 30 17.14 3.85 -1.98
C ARG A 30 16.08 2.75 -1.95
N ILE A 31 16.17 1.85 -2.91
CA ILE A 31 15.33 0.65 -2.99
C ILE A 31 16.27 -0.53 -3.20
N HIS A 32 16.34 -1.41 -2.21
CA HIS A 32 17.02 -2.68 -2.39
C HIS A 32 16.02 -3.74 -2.82
N VAL A 33 16.50 -4.80 -3.46
CA VAL A 33 15.68 -5.96 -3.82
C VAL A 33 16.38 -7.25 -3.42
N LEU A 34 15.61 -8.16 -2.84
CA LEU A 34 16.06 -9.51 -2.54
C LEU A 34 15.36 -10.49 -3.48
N HIS A 35 16.13 -11.43 -4.09
CA HIS A 35 15.64 -12.44 -5.02
C HIS A 35 14.81 -11.86 -6.19
N PRO A 36 15.33 -10.90 -6.98
CA PRO A 36 14.57 -10.24 -8.04
C PRO A 36 14.05 -11.24 -9.07
N ASN A 37 12.81 -11.04 -9.51
CA ASN A 37 12.11 -11.87 -10.49
C ASN A 37 11.54 -11.03 -11.65
N ASP A 38 10.70 -11.60 -12.49
CA ASP A 38 10.11 -10.89 -13.62
C ASP A 38 9.09 -9.82 -13.18
N TYR A 39 8.44 -9.98 -12.01
CA TYR A 39 7.55 -8.95 -11.44
C TYR A 39 8.35 -7.72 -11.04
N THR A 40 9.50 -7.89 -10.38
CA THR A 40 10.42 -6.78 -10.04
C THR A 40 10.84 -6.02 -11.28
N ARG A 41 11.28 -6.72 -12.34
CA ARG A 41 11.71 -6.06 -13.59
C ARG A 41 10.58 -5.28 -14.25
N ASN A 42 9.36 -5.83 -14.21
CA ASN A 42 8.18 -5.13 -14.73
C ASN A 42 7.83 -3.91 -13.87
N HIS A 43 7.92 -4.03 -12.54
CA HIS A 43 7.68 -2.93 -11.62
C HIS A 43 8.70 -1.79 -11.81
N GLU A 44 9.99 -2.11 -11.93
CA GLU A 44 11.04 -1.14 -12.26
C GLU A 44 10.77 -0.42 -13.60
N HIS A 45 10.33 -1.17 -14.62
CA HIS A 45 10.00 -0.59 -15.93
C HIS A 45 8.83 0.39 -15.84
N LEU A 46 7.77 0.03 -15.12
CA LEU A 46 6.57 0.85 -14.97
C LEU A 46 6.82 2.09 -14.10
N THR A 47 7.53 1.94 -13.00
CA THR A 47 7.78 3.02 -12.03
C THR A 47 9.00 3.86 -12.38
N ARG A 48 9.88 3.36 -13.26
CA ARG A 48 11.22 3.89 -13.52
C ARG A 48 12.10 3.94 -12.26
N ALA A 49 11.75 3.16 -11.26
CA ALA A 49 12.57 2.98 -10.07
C ALA A 49 13.86 2.22 -10.45
N LYS A 50 14.90 2.45 -9.68
CA LYS A 50 16.14 1.67 -9.77
C LYS A 50 16.30 0.95 -8.45
N THR A 51 16.44 -0.36 -8.54
CA THR A 51 16.70 -1.20 -7.37
C THR A 51 18.17 -1.61 -7.32
N GLU A 52 18.66 -1.89 -6.14
CA GLU A 52 19.98 -2.45 -5.88
C GLU A 52 19.80 -3.84 -5.27
N GLU A 53 20.30 -4.87 -5.99
CA GLU A 53 20.19 -6.25 -5.53
C GLU A 53 21.08 -6.50 -4.32
N VAL A 54 20.49 -7.09 -3.27
CA VAL A 54 21.20 -7.57 -2.08
C VAL A 54 21.09 -9.09 -1.98
N LYS A 55 22.09 -9.74 -1.40
CA LYS A 55 22.12 -11.20 -1.24
C LYS A 55 21.53 -11.66 0.08
N ASP A 56 21.58 -10.79 1.09
CA ASP A 56 21.07 -11.06 2.42
C ASP A 56 20.32 -9.81 2.92
N PHE A 57 19.12 -9.99 3.44
CA PHE A 57 18.35 -8.89 4.04
C PHE A 57 19.09 -8.22 5.21
N ARG A 58 19.97 -8.94 5.89
CA ARG A 58 20.76 -8.38 7.00
C ARG A 58 21.86 -7.41 6.55
N GLU A 59 22.15 -7.32 5.24
CA GLU A 59 23.02 -6.31 4.66
C GLU A 59 22.35 -4.94 4.55
N VAL A 60 21.01 -4.90 4.64
CA VAL A 60 20.22 -3.69 4.48
C VAL A 60 20.15 -2.93 5.80
N ASP A 61 20.54 -1.66 5.79
CA ASP A 61 20.49 -0.80 6.97
C ASP A 61 19.10 -0.23 7.26
N LEU A 62 18.89 0.22 8.50
CA LEU A 62 17.71 0.98 8.87
C LEU A 62 17.93 2.48 8.56
N PRO A 63 16.88 3.29 8.38
CA PRO A 63 15.47 2.92 8.55
C PRO A 63 14.83 2.32 7.29
N ILE A 64 13.97 1.33 7.46
CA ILE A 64 13.14 0.75 6.40
C ILE A 64 11.72 1.29 6.54
N ILE A 65 11.12 1.73 5.41
CA ILE A 65 9.76 2.27 5.37
C ILE A 65 8.75 1.14 5.16
N LYS A 66 9.00 0.29 4.15
CA LYS A 66 8.12 -0.81 3.77
C LYS A 66 8.89 -1.92 3.07
N LEU A 67 8.30 -3.11 3.08
CA LEU A 67 8.63 -4.19 2.17
C LEU A 67 7.50 -4.32 1.14
N LEU A 68 7.86 -4.60 -0.12
CA LEU A 68 6.93 -4.87 -1.21
C LEU A 68 7.23 -6.25 -1.75
N PHE A 69 6.39 -7.22 -1.42
CA PHE A 69 6.49 -8.58 -1.94
C PHE A 69 5.91 -8.65 -3.36
N GLU A 70 6.62 -9.31 -4.26
CA GLU A 70 6.33 -9.32 -5.70
C GLU A 70 6.31 -10.75 -6.22
N GLU A 71 5.12 -11.33 -6.28
CA GLU A 71 4.90 -12.73 -6.64
C GLU A 71 3.51 -12.97 -7.22
N GLU A 72 3.24 -14.20 -7.62
CA GLU A 72 1.89 -14.65 -7.95
C GLU A 72 0.95 -14.51 -6.73
N LYS A 73 -0.28 -14.07 -6.97
CA LYS A 73 -1.28 -13.82 -5.93
C LYS A 73 -1.46 -14.98 -4.94
N PRO A 74 -1.54 -16.27 -5.36
CA PRO A 74 -1.68 -17.38 -4.41
C PRO A 74 -0.50 -17.53 -3.44
N LEU A 75 0.72 -17.17 -3.86
CA LEU A 75 1.89 -17.16 -2.97
C LEU A 75 1.84 -15.97 -2.03
N LEU A 76 1.47 -14.78 -2.53
CA LEU A 76 1.29 -13.58 -1.71
C LEU A 76 0.21 -13.76 -0.64
N GLU A 77 -0.88 -14.47 -0.95
CA GLU A 77 -1.92 -14.82 0.03
C GLU A 77 -1.36 -15.73 1.14
N GLN A 78 -0.52 -16.71 0.81
CA GLN A 78 0.15 -17.55 1.80
C GLN A 78 1.13 -16.74 2.66
N VAL A 79 1.88 -15.80 2.06
CA VAL A 79 2.78 -14.89 2.78
C VAL A 79 1.98 -14.03 3.76
N ARG A 80 0.89 -13.41 3.30
CA ARG A 80 -0.01 -12.62 4.14
C ARG A 80 -0.53 -13.44 5.32
N ASP A 81 -1.08 -14.63 5.05
CA ASP A 81 -1.69 -15.49 6.06
C ASP A 81 -0.65 -15.99 7.07
N PHE A 82 0.57 -16.28 6.63
CA PHE A 82 1.68 -16.59 7.50
C PHE A 82 1.99 -15.43 8.45
N ILE A 83 2.11 -14.20 7.94
CA ILE A 83 2.40 -13.01 8.75
C ILE A 83 1.27 -12.78 9.75
N VAL A 84 0.01 -12.80 9.30
CA VAL A 84 -1.17 -12.57 10.15
C VAL A 84 -1.28 -13.60 11.27
N SER A 85 -0.86 -14.86 11.02
CA SER A 85 -0.86 -15.93 12.04
C SER A 85 0.15 -15.72 13.18
N ARG A 86 1.08 -14.78 13.03
CA ARG A 86 2.14 -14.50 14.01
C ARG A 86 1.74 -13.36 14.94
N ASP A 87 2.15 -13.41 16.20
CA ASP A 87 1.90 -12.32 17.16
C ASP A 87 2.53 -11.00 16.73
N TRP A 88 3.70 -11.07 16.11
CA TRP A 88 4.37 -9.90 15.55
C TRP A 88 3.68 -9.33 14.31
N GLY A 89 2.89 -10.14 13.59
CA GLY A 89 2.11 -9.68 12.43
C GLY A 89 1.12 -8.58 12.76
N LYS A 90 0.62 -8.52 14.00
CA LYS A 90 -0.29 -7.46 14.47
C LYS A 90 0.31 -6.05 14.41
N ARG A 91 1.63 -5.93 14.26
CA ARG A 91 2.34 -4.64 14.17
C ARG A 91 2.41 -4.07 12.76
N TYR A 92 1.95 -4.84 11.77
CA TYR A 92 2.03 -4.48 10.37
C TYR A 92 0.64 -4.28 9.76
N GLU A 93 0.60 -3.43 8.74
CA GLU A 93 -0.45 -3.43 7.72
C GLU A 93 0.02 -4.26 6.54
N LEU A 94 -0.86 -5.10 6.02
CA LEU A 94 -0.63 -5.94 4.85
C LEU A 94 -1.71 -5.62 3.83
N ILE A 95 -1.32 -4.98 2.73
CA ILE A 95 -2.25 -4.43 1.75
C ILE A 95 -1.85 -4.89 0.36
N PHE A 96 -2.76 -5.53 -0.36
CA PHE A 96 -2.60 -5.75 -1.79
C PHE A 96 -2.80 -4.43 -2.53
N SER A 97 -1.76 -3.94 -3.20
CA SER A 97 -1.86 -2.80 -4.12
C SER A 97 -2.10 -3.22 -5.57
N SER A 98 -1.90 -4.50 -5.88
CA SER A 98 -2.34 -5.19 -7.10
C SER A 98 -2.37 -6.70 -6.87
N ASP A 99 -2.73 -7.48 -7.89
CA ASP A 99 -2.73 -8.95 -7.80
C ASP A 99 -1.32 -9.56 -7.60
N HIS A 100 -0.27 -8.81 -7.92
CA HIS A 100 1.12 -9.27 -7.83
C HIS A 100 1.95 -8.50 -6.81
N LEU A 101 1.34 -7.59 -6.04
CA LEU A 101 2.03 -6.70 -5.11
C LEU A 101 1.35 -6.74 -3.74
N LEU A 102 2.08 -7.20 -2.71
CA LEU A 102 1.67 -7.15 -1.31
C LEU A 102 2.61 -6.25 -0.53
N GLU A 103 2.08 -5.17 0.01
CA GLU A 103 2.84 -4.22 0.82
C GLU A 103 2.78 -4.59 2.30
N LEU A 104 3.93 -4.58 2.98
CA LEU A 104 4.05 -4.65 4.43
C LEU A 104 4.57 -3.30 4.92
N THR A 105 3.76 -2.64 5.74
CA THR A 105 4.11 -1.37 6.37
C THR A 105 3.85 -1.42 7.87
N ARG A 106 4.33 -0.42 8.61
CA ARG A 106 4.00 -0.31 10.03
C ARG A 106 2.50 -0.09 10.24
N ARG A 107 1.95 -0.66 11.29
CA ARG A 107 0.55 -0.49 11.68
C ARG A 107 0.14 0.98 11.70
N GLY A 108 -0.98 1.31 11.02
CA GLY A 108 -1.49 2.67 10.86
C GLY A 108 -0.80 3.48 9.75
N ALA A 109 0.17 2.90 9.01
CA ALA A 109 0.75 3.52 7.83
C ALA A 109 -0.08 3.20 6.57
N THR A 110 -1.37 3.47 6.64
CA THR A 110 -2.33 3.37 5.54
C THR A 110 -2.58 4.73 4.92
N LYS A 111 -3.17 4.78 3.72
CA LYS A 111 -3.60 6.05 3.11
C LYS A 111 -4.52 6.82 4.04
N GLY A 112 -5.50 6.17 4.69
CA GLY A 112 -6.38 6.80 5.66
C GLY A 112 -5.66 7.31 6.91
N GLY A 113 -4.74 6.52 7.47
CA GLY A 113 -3.92 6.95 8.61
C GLY A 113 -3.08 8.18 8.29
N MET A 114 -2.55 8.28 7.06
CA MET A 114 -1.78 9.46 6.63
C MET A 114 -2.67 10.68 6.40
N ILE A 115 -3.87 10.51 5.85
CA ILE A 115 -4.84 11.61 5.70
C ILE A 115 -5.22 12.20 7.05
N LEU A 116 -5.50 11.37 8.07
CA LEU A 116 -5.81 11.85 9.41
C LEU A 116 -4.64 12.64 10.02
N LYS A 117 -3.40 12.18 9.81
CA LYS A 117 -2.21 12.94 10.27
C LYS A 117 -2.06 14.25 9.54
N LEU A 118 -2.26 14.28 8.22
CA LEU A 118 -2.19 15.49 7.40
C LEU A 118 -3.30 16.47 7.80
N ALA A 119 -4.53 16.02 7.94
CA ALA A 119 -5.67 16.84 8.37
C ALA A 119 -5.40 17.49 9.72
N LYS A 120 -4.87 16.71 10.69
CA LYS A 120 -4.47 17.26 11.99
C LYS A 120 -3.38 18.34 11.86
N LEU A 121 -2.38 18.12 11.02
CA LEU A 121 -1.28 19.07 10.79
C LEU A 121 -1.78 20.38 10.18
N LEU A 122 -2.75 20.28 9.25
CA LEU A 122 -3.31 21.43 8.54
C LEU A 122 -4.51 22.07 9.27
N GLY A 123 -4.98 21.48 10.37
CA GLY A 123 -6.16 21.95 11.09
C GLY A 123 -7.48 21.73 10.33
N VAL A 124 -7.51 20.74 9.40
CA VAL A 124 -8.70 20.41 8.61
C VAL A 124 -9.61 19.50 9.42
N ALA A 125 -10.90 19.87 9.50
CA ALA A 125 -11.90 19.04 10.18
C ALA A 125 -12.31 17.86 9.30
N ARG A 126 -12.73 16.73 9.93
CA ARG A 126 -13.15 15.52 9.20
C ARG A 126 -14.24 15.79 8.16
N LYS A 127 -15.18 16.66 8.47
CA LYS A 127 -16.28 17.07 7.57
C LYS A 127 -15.81 17.74 6.28
N ASP A 128 -14.53 18.14 6.22
CA ASP A 128 -13.92 18.82 5.07
C ASP A 128 -12.88 17.93 4.38
N ILE A 129 -12.90 16.61 4.67
CA ILE A 129 -12.05 15.59 4.03
C ILE A 129 -12.87 14.86 2.98
N TYR A 130 -12.41 14.93 1.74
CA TYR A 130 -13.01 14.24 0.59
C TYR A 130 -11.95 13.39 -0.08
N CYS A 131 -12.30 12.14 -0.39
CA CYS A 131 -11.35 11.19 -0.97
C CYS A 131 -11.95 10.49 -2.18
N ILE A 132 -11.10 10.16 -3.15
CA ILE A 132 -11.45 9.31 -4.28
C ILE A 132 -10.46 8.16 -4.36
N GLY A 133 -10.96 6.93 -4.56
CA GLY A 133 -10.13 5.73 -4.62
C GLY A 133 -10.76 4.65 -5.48
N ASP A 134 -9.94 3.73 -6.00
CA ASP A 134 -10.38 2.70 -6.93
C ASP A 134 -9.98 1.27 -6.53
N HIS A 135 -9.12 1.10 -5.51
CA HIS A 135 -8.60 -0.19 -5.10
C HIS A 135 -8.66 -0.41 -3.58
N ASN A 136 -8.38 -1.64 -3.12
CA ASN A 136 -8.46 -2.05 -1.71
C ASN A 136 -7.61 -1.17 -0.76
N ASN A 137 -6.46 -0.72 -1.21
CA ASN A 137 -5.58 0.17 -0.43
C ASN A 137 -6.15 1.58 -0.23
N ASP A 138 -7.24 1.93 -0.92
CA ASP A 138 -7.95 3.20 -0.80
C ASP A 138 -9.09 3.14 0.21
N ILE A 139 -9.63 1.97 0.52
CA ILE A 139 -10.74 1.81 1.47
C ILE A 139 -10.48 2.54 2.80
N PRO A 140 -9.31 2.38 3.45
CA PRO A 140 -9.01 3.13 4.69
C PRO A 140 -9.05 4.67 4.52
N MET A 141 -8.79 5.16 3.31
CA MET A 141 -8.86 6.58 2.97
C MET A 141 -10.31 7.04 2.82
N LEU A 142 -11.14 6.22 2.17
CA LEU A 142 -12.58 6.47 2.04
C LEU A 142 -13.27 6.45 3.40
N GLU A 143 -12.89 5.54 4.30
CA GLU A 143 -13.45 5.41 5.66
C GLU A 143 -13.26 6.66 6.53
N VAL A 144 -12.17 7.38 6.35
CA VAL A 144 -11.86 8.59 7.13
C VAL A 144 -12.41 9.86 6.50
N SER A 145 -12.90 9.81 5.27
CA SER A 145 -13.50 10.94 4.57
C SER A 145 -14.94 11.24 5.06
N GLU A 146 -15.41 12.43 4.82
CA GLU A 146 -16.82 12.81 4.95
C GLU A 146 -17.63 12.25 3.78
N ILE A 147 -17.07 12.36 2.57
CA ILE A 147 -17.61 11.77 1.36
C ILE A 147 -16.47 11.04 0.65
N GLY A 148 -16.65 9.75 0.42
CA GLY A 148 -15.79 8.93 -0.42
C GLY A 148 -16.35 8.83 -1.83
N PHE A 149 -15.50 8.95 -2.83
CA PHE A 149 -15.81 8.81 -4.23
C PHE A 149 -15.09 7.61 -4.84
N ALA A 150 -15.71 6.99 -5.84
CA ALA A 150 -15.08 5.93 -6.61
C ALA A 150 -15.35 6.12 -8.10
N PRO A 151 -14.34 6.04 -8.97
CA PRO A 151 -14.58 6.06 -10.41
C PRO A 151 -15.23 4.76 -10.89
N GLU A 152 -15.91 4.79 -12.03
CA GLU A 152 -16.58 3.62 -12.61
C GLU A 152 -15.67 2.40 -12.80
N ASN A 153 -14.36 2.61 -12.98
CA ASN A 153 -13.37 1.53 -13.08
C ASN A 153 -12.93 0.95 -11.74
N ALA A 154 -13.41 1.48 -10.61
CA ALA A 154 -13.05 0.94 -9.29
C ALA A 154 -13.48 -0.52 -9.16
N ILE A 155 -12.71 -1.28 -8.36
CA ILE A 155 -13.03 -2.68 -8.06
C ILE A 155 -14.38 -2.80 -7.31
N PRO A 156 -15.05 -3.97 -7.40
CA PRO A 156 -16.35 -4.17 -6.74
C PRO A 156 -16.34 -3.84 -5.25
N GLU A 157 -15.31 -4.22 -4.53
CA GLU A 157 -15.19 -4.03 -3.08
C GLU A 157 -15.23 -2.54 -2.69
N VAL A 158 -14.63 -1.67 -3.49
CA VAL A 158 -14.68 -0.21 -3.27
C VAL A 158 -16.08 0.33 -3.53
N LYS A 159 -16.75 -0.16 -4.56
CA LYS A 159 -18.13 0.24 -4.89
C LYS A 159 -19.13 -0.23 -3.82
N GLU A 160 -18.98 -1.46 -3.32
CA GLU A 160 -19.79 -2.04 -2.26
C GLU A 160 -19.58 -1.32 -0.91
N TRP A 161 -18.41 -0.74 -0.68
CA TRP A 161 -18.15 0.09 0.50
C TRP A 161 -19.13 1.29 0.60
N GLY A 162 -19.73 1.72 -0.50
CA GLY A 162 -20.74 2.79 -0.53
C GLY A 162 -20.22 4.15 -0.95
N ALA A 163 -19.09 4.19 -1.66
CA ALA A 163 -18.58 5.42 -2.26
C ALA A 163 -19.56 5.99 -3.32
N HIS A 164 -19.57 7.32 -3.47
CA HIS A 164 -20.27 7.97 -4.59
C HIS A 164 -19.56 7.65 -5.90
N ILE A 165 -20.29 7.00 -6.83
CA ILE A 165 -19.72 6.65 -8.13
C ILE A 165 -19.69 7.89 -9.02
N VAL A 166 -18.50 8.16 -9.58
CA VAL A 166 -18.26 9.20 -10.59
C VAL A 166 -17.81 8.55 -11.90
N CYS A 167 -17.70 9.31 -12.99
CA CYS A 167 -17.34 8.77 -14.29
C CYS A 167 -16.00 8.01 -14.28
N HIS A 168 -15.72 7.28 -15.35
CA HIS A 168 -14.46 6.55 -15.49
C HIS A 168 -13.25 7.51 -15.41
N PHE A 169 -12.12 7.06 -14.84
CA PHE A 169 -10.95 7.92 -14.62
C PHE A 169 -10.45 8.62 -15.90
N LYS A 170 -10.62 7.96 -17.07
CA LYS A 170 -10.25 8.52 -18.37
C LYS A 170 -11.15 9.66 -18.83
N ASP A 171 -12.37 9.73 -18.28
CA ASP A 171 -13.40 10.69 -18.68
C ASP A 171 -13.47 11.91 -17.74
N GLY A 172 -12.54 11.98 -16.76
CA GLY A 172 -12.39 13.15 -15.90
C GLY A 172 -13.05 13.00 -14.51
N ALA A 173 -12.98 11.82 -13.90
CA ALA A 173 -13.56 11.54 -12.58
C ALA A 173 -13.30 12.62 -11.51
N LEU A 174 -12.13 13.25 -11.53
CA LEU A 174 -11.83 14.36 -10.60
C LEU A 174 -12.64 15.62 -10.91
N ALA A 175 -12.99 15.88 -12.16
CA ALA A 175 -13.86 17.01 -12.53
C ALA A 175 -15.26 16.80 -11.97
N ASP A 176 -15.83 15.58 -12.08
CA ASP A 176 -17.12 15.23 -11.48
C ASP A 176 -17.11 15.48 -9.96
N VAL A 177 -16.04 15.03 -9.28
CA VAL A 177 -15.89 15.28 -7.83
C VAL A 177 -15.93 16.76 -7.51
N VAL A 178 -15.18 17.60 -8.26
CA VAL A 178 -15.17 19.06 -8.07
C VAL A 178 -16.55 19.65 -8.30
N GLU A 179 -17.25 19.27 -9.38
CA GLU A 179 -18.61 19.75 -9.67
C GLU A 179 -19.62 19.38 -8.59
N ILE A 180 -19.48 18.19 -7.97
CA ILE A 180 -20.34 17.76 -6.86
C ILE A 180 -20.07 18.61 -5.61
N LEU A 181 -18.78 18.84 -5.32
CA LEU A 181 -18.36 19.61 -4.14
C LEU A 181 -18.67 21.12 -4.27
N ASP A 182 -18.52 21.72 -5.46
CA ASP A 182 -18.87 23.12 -5.73
C ASP A 182 -20.37 23.42 -5.48
N LYS A 183 -21.24 22.44 -5.60
CA LYS A 183 -22.66 22.57 -5.27
C LYS A 183 -22.95 22.52 -3.76
N ARG A 184 -21.96 22.09 -2.97
CA ARG A 184 -22.05 21.99 -1.51
C ARG A 184 -21.64 23.28 -0.80
N TYR A 185 -20.77 24.05 -1.44
CA TYR A 185 -20.22 25.32 -0.95
C TYR A 185 -20.66 26.49 -1.80
#